data_d0ee6bba77e834af15aefe7aa6fbfca7
#
_entry.id   d0ee6bba77e834af15aefe7aa6fbfca7
#
_cell.length_a   1.000
_cell.length_b   1.000
_cell.length_c   1.000
_cell.angle_alpha   90.00
_cell.angle_beta   90.00
_cell.angle_gamma   90.00
#
_symmetry.space_group_name_H-M   'P 1'
#
loop_
_entity.id
_entity.type
_entity.pdbx_description
1 polymer ?
#
loop_
_entity_poly.entity_id
_entity_poly.type
_entity_poly.pdbx_seq_one_letter_code
_entity_poly.pdbx_strand_id
1 'polypeptide(L)'
;MNDKPSSDPSSEAPNEQQANEPVSPEADVDNAAVSGEHDESLAEASDGEGQSSYDAGAETSLEAQLEALSAQLSNAKDDQLRTQAEMQNLRRRAERDVEKAHKFGLEKLINGLLPVLDNFDRAIAAVPEAAADDEVVKPLLEGVELTRKTALDVLKTFSVEVLEPYGEPFNPEFHQAMTMVPSPTAEPNSVIDVLQKGYTLNGRLLRAAMVVIAKAEEV
;
A
#
# COMPACT_ATOMS: atom_id res chain seq x y z
N MET A 1 4.68 68.43 -7.66
CA MET A 1 4.62 68.26 -9.15
C MET A 1 4.62 66.76 -9.35
N ASN A 2 3.44 66.25 -9.44
CA ASN A 2 2.82 65.69 -10.63
C ASN A 2 3.48 64.35 -11.03
N ASP A 3 2.87 63.24 -11.20
CA ASP A 3 1.45 62.86 -11.47
C ASP A 3 1.28 61.35 -11.29
N LYS A 4 0.14 60.98 -10.79
CA LYS A 4 -0.48 59.67 -11.01
C LYS A 4 -1.23 59.75 -12.38
N PRO A 5 -1.44 58.66 -13.13
CA PRO A 5 -2.63 57.88 -12.92
C PRO A 5 -2.43 56.36 -13.19
N SER A 6 -3.09 55.49 -12.42
CA SER A 6 -4.43 54.93 -12.66
C SER A 6 -4.56 54.07 -13.93
N SER A 7 -4.73 52.78 -13.77
CA SER A 7 -5.85 52.01 -14.33
C SER A 7 -5.79 50.52 -14.00
N ASP A 8 -6.69 50.09 -13.14
CA ASP A 8 -7.32 48.80 -13.15
C ASP A 8 -8.25 48.72 -14.41
N PRO A 9 -8.49 47.59 -15.07
CA PRO A 9 -9.63 46.80 -14.65
C PRO A 9 -9.52 45.27 -14.87
N SER A 10 -10.16 44.55 -13.95
CA SER A 10 -11.11 43.45 -14.19
C SER A 10 -10.96 42.59 -15.47
N SER A 11 -10.73 41.27 -15.25
CA SER A 11 -11.49 40.21 -15.94
C SER A 11 -11.35 38.94 -15.13
N GLU A 12 -12.41 38.59 -14.42
CA GLU A 12 -13.30 37.47 -14.72
C GLU A 12 -12.65 36.10 -14.73
N ALA A 13 -12.88 35.40 -13.62
CA ALA A 13 -12.82 33.95 -13.54
C ALA A 13 -14.03 33.33 -14.25
N PRO A 14 -13.92 32.20 -14.91
CA PRO A 14 -15.03 31.28 -15.00
C PRO A 14 -14.83 30.12 -14.02
N ASN A 15 -15.80 30.06 -13.16
CA ASN A 15 -16.25 28.91 -12.40
C ASN A 15 -16.70 27.81 -13.37
N GLU A 16 -16.06 26.66 -13.35
CA GLU A 16 -16.65 25.41 -13.84
C GLU A 16 -16.52 24.34 -12.79
N GLN A 17 -17.54 24.31 -11.93
CA GLN A 17 -18.00 23.12 -11.24
C GLN A 17 -18.53 22.14 -12.29
N GLN A 18 -17.79 21.08 -12.56
CA GLN A 18 -18.37 19.87 -13.15
C GLN A 18 -18.42 18.81 -12.07
N ALA A 19 -19.64 18.70 -11.52
CA ALA A 19 -20.09 17.56 -10.76
C ALA A 19 -20.00 16.30 -11.64
N ASN A 20 -19.20 15.33 -11.25
CA ASN A 20 -19.13 14.01 -11.85
C ASN A 20 -20.16 13.13 -11.12
N GLU A 21 -21.36 13.04 -11.68
CA GLU A 21 -22.40 12.09 -11.27
C GLU A 21 -21.99 10.68 -11.68
N PRO A 22 -22.24 9.65 -10.83
CA PRO A 22 -22.00 8.27 -11.21
C PRO A 22 -23.10 7.77 -12.17
N VAL A 23 -22.70 7.42 -13.36
CA VAL A 23 -23.55 6.75 -14.35
C VAL A 23 -23.77 5.30 -13.90
N SER A 24 -25.00 5.01 -13.48
CA SER A 24 -25.51 3.65 -13.35
C SER A 24 -25.90 3.12 -14.74
N PRO A 25 -25.48 1.93 -15.14
CA PRO A 25 -26.04 1.29 -16.31
C PRO A 25 -27.33 0.55 -15.92
N GLU A 26 -28.45 1.18 -16.17
CA GLU A 26 -29.73 0.47 -16.28
C GLU A 26 -29.73 -0.30 -17.61
N ALA A 27 -29.77 -1.62 -17.53
CA ALA A 27 -29.96 -2.49 -18.68
C ALA A 27 -31.47 -2.61 -18.93
N ASP A 28 -31.94 -1.89 -19.90
CA ASP A 28 -33.26 -2.11 -20.49
C ASP A 28 -33.27 -3.45 -21.24
N VAL A 29 -33.99 -4.41 -20.70
CA VAL A 29 -34.33 -5.65 -21.40
C VAL A 29 -35.65 -5.37 -22.11
N ASP A 30 -35.54 -4.97 -23.38
CA ASP A 30 -36.68 -4.91 -24.30
C ASP A 30 -37.26 -6.32 -24.53
N ASN A 31 -38.45 -6.54 -23.93
CA ASN A 31 -39.27 -7.72 -24.14
C ASN A 31 -40.12 -7.53 -25.41
N ALA A 32 -39.56 -7.89 -26.56
CA ALA A 32 -40.31 -7.93 -27.81
C ALA A 32 -41.26 -9.12 -27.82
N ALA A 33 -42.51 -8.86 -27.52
CA ALA A 33 -43.61 -9.79 -27.74
C ALA A 33 -43.85 -9.96 -29.25
N VAL A 34 -43.53 -11.14 -29.77
CA VAL A 34 -43.95 -11.54 -31.12
C VAL A 34 -45.34 -12.20 -31.01
N SER A 35 -46.37 -11.44 -31.40
CA SER A 35 -47.69 -11.95 -31.70
C SER A 35 -47.66 -12.60 -33.08
N GLY A 36 -47.66 -13.91 -33.15
CA GLY A 36 -47.86 -14.67 -34.38
C GLY A 36 -49.33 -15.00 -34.55
N GLU A 37 -49.88 -14.52 -35.61
CA GLU A 37 -51.27 -14.78 -36.03
C GLU A 37 -51.45 -16.24 -36.42
N HIS A 38 -52.55 -16.83 -35.91
CA HIS A 38 -53.11 -18.10 -36.35
C HIS A 38 -53.61 -17.99 -37.78
N ASP A 39 -53.13 -18.84 -38.67
CA ASP A 39 -53.80 -19.19 -39.90
C ASP A 39 -54.27 -20.65 -39.79
N GLU A 40 -55.58 -20.80 -39.69
CA GLU A 40 -56.31 -22.06 -39.59
C GLU A 40 -56.60 -22.53 -41.01
N SER A 41 -55.86 -23.50 -41.52
CA SER A 41 -56.21 -24.22 -42.73
C SER A 41 -56.42 -25.70 -42.43
N LEU A 42 -57.69 -26.07 -42.34
CA LEU A 42 -58.17 -27.42 -42.33
C LEU A 42 -57.92 -28.10 -43.68
N ALA A 43 -57.23 -29.24 -43.69
CA ALA A 43 -57.32 -30.22 -44.75
C ALA A 43 -57.22 -31.62 -44.15
N GLU A 44 -58.28 -32.40 -44.44
CA GLU A 44 -58.54 -33.74 -43.94
C GLU A 44 -57.57 -34.80 -44.47
N ALA A 45 -57.41 -35.79 -43.58
CA ALA A 45 -57.33 -37.24 -43.80
C ALA A 45 -56.38 -37.84 -44.85
N SER A 46 -55.38 -38.57 -44.33
CA SER A 46 -55.02 -39.86 -44.89
C SER A 46 -54.40 -40.75 -43.81
N ASP A 47 -55.10 -41.81 -43.53
CA ASP A 47 -54.75 -42.95 -42.72
C ASP A 47 -53.50 -43.65 -43.25
N GLY A 48 -52.54 -43.94 -42.37
CA GLY A 48 -51.26 -44.59 -42.79
C GLY A 48 -50.37 -44.90 -41.62
N GLU A 49 -50.35 -46.10 -41.18
CA GLU A 49 -49.44 -46.73 -40.21
C GLU A 49 -47.98 -46.39 -40.47
N GLY A 50 -47.38 -45.56 -39.65
CA GLY A 50 -45.94 -45.16 -39.77
C GLY A 50 -45.42 -44.35 -38.60
N GLN A 51 -46.18 -44.13 -37.52
CA GLN A 51 -45.88 -43.13 -36.46
C GLN A 51 -44.96 -43.59 -35.33
N SER A 52 -44.48 -44.84 -35.32
CA SER A 52 -43.78 -45.42 -34.18
C SER A 52 -42.22 -45.31 -34.28
N SER A 53 -41.64 -44.99 -35.43
CA SER A 53 -40.19 -44.94 -35.56
C SER A 53 -39.62 -43.52 -35.56
N TYR A 54 -40.42 -42.48 -35.79
CA TYR A 54 -39.95 -41.07 -35.79
C TYR A 54 -39.92 -40.45 -34.39
N ASP A 55 -40.71 -40.96 -33.47
CA ASP A 55 -40.82 -40.41 -32.11
C ASP A 55 -39.63 -40.84 -31.24
N ALA A 56 -39.18 -42.06 -31.34
CA ALA A 56 -38.01 -42.57 -30.58
C ALA A 56 -36.67 -41.89 -30.97
N GLY A 57 -36.51 -41.46 -32.22
CA GLY A 57 -35.32 -40.74 -32.69
C GLY A 57 -35.31 -39.30 -32.26
N ALA A 58 -36.50 -38.67 -32.12
CA ALA A 58 -36.63 -37.32 -31.65
C ALA A 58 -36.44 -37.23 -30.11
N GLU A 59 -36.95 -38.20 -29.36
CA GLU A 59 -36.76 -38.27 -27.89
C GLU A 59 -35.29 -38.48 -27.51
N THR A 60 -34.58 -39.40 -28.17
CA THR A 60 -33.11 -39.60 -27.94
C THR A 60 -32.29 -38.38 -28.31
N SER A 61 -32.69 -37.63 -29.35
CA SER A 61 -32.02 -36.36 -29.72
C SER A 61 -32.26 -35.26 -28.68
N LEU A 62 -33.49 -35.21 -28.12
CA LEU A 62 -33.87 -34.24 -27.08
C LEU A 62 -33.17 -34.51 -25.75
N GLU A 63 -33.09 -35.79 -25.37
CA GLU A 63 -32.34 -36.21 -24.16
C GLU A 63 -30.85 -35.86 -24.26
N ALA A 64 -30.21 -36.13 -25.40
CA ALA A 64 -28.82 -35.74 -25.63
C ALA A 64 -28.59 -34.22 -25.57
N GLN A 65 -29.55 -33.43 -26.06
CA GLN A 65 -29.50 -31.98 -25.95
C GLN A 65 -29.65 -31.51 -24.49
N LEU A 66 -30.55 -32.11 -23.72
CA LEU A 66 -30.72 -31.79 -22.30
C LEU A 66 -29.47 -32.15 -21.50
N GLU A 67 -28.85 -33.28 -21.77
CA GLU A 67 -27.61 -33.68 -21.11
C GLU A 67 -26.45 -32.70 -21.46
N ALA A 68 -26.29 -32.31 -22.73
CA ALA A 68 -25.32 -31.36 -23.16
C ALA A 68 -25.53 -29.95 -22.52
N LEU A 69 -26.78 -29.49 -22.45
CA LEU A 69 -27.13 -28.22 -21.79
C LEU A 69 -26.88 -28.26 -20.27
N SER A 70 -27.21 -29.38 -19.63
CA SER A 70 -26.99 -29.59 -18.20
C SER A 70 -25.49 -29.57 -17.88
N ALA A 71 -24.68 -30.20 -18.71
CA ALA A 71 -23.22 -30.17 -18.59
C ALA A 71 -22.64 -28.74 -18.81
N GLN A 72 -23.16 -28.00 -19.79
CA GLN A 72 -22.78 -26.61 -20.01
C GLN A 72 -23.14 -25.71 -18.83
N LEU A 73 -24.36 -25.89 -18.27
CA LEU A 73 -24.79 -25.17 -17.08
C LEU A 73 -23.91 -25.46 -15.85
N SER A 74 -23.55 -26.75 -15.67
CA SER A 74 -22.61 -27.11 -14.58
C SER A 74 -21.26 -26.46 -14.75
N ASN A 75 -20.67 -26.56 -15.93
CA ASN A 75 -19.37 -25.93 -16.23
C ASN A 75 -19.43 -24.40 -16.06
N ALA A 76 -20.49 -23.74 -16.55
CA ALA A 76 -20.67 -22.31 -16.40
C ALA A 76 -20.80 -21.88 -14.93
N LYS A 77 -21.49 -22.68 -14.11
CA LYS A 77 -21.58 -22.42 -12.65
C LYS A 77 -20.24 -22.60 -11.96
N ASP A 78 -19.48 -23.63 -12.32
CA ASP A 78 -18.16 -23.86 -11.76
C ASP A 78 -17.18 -22.74 -12.14
N ASP A 79 -17.21 -22.28 -13.39
CA ASP A 79 -16.43 -21.14 -13.86
C ASP A 79 -16.85 -19.85 -13.15
N GLN A 80 -18.15 -19.63 -12.94
CA GLN A 80 -18.65 -18.49 -12.19
C GLN A 80 -18.16 -18.50 -10.74
N LEU A 81 -18.24 -19.64 -10.06
CA LEU A 81 -17.75 -19.79 -8.68
C LEU A 81 -16.25 -19.57 -8.60
N ARG A 82 -15.49 -20.10 -9.56
CA ARG A 82 -14.04 -19.87 -9.67
C ARG A 82 -13.74 -18.38 -9.83
N THR A 83 -14.37 -17.72 -10.80
CA THR A 83 -14.17 -16.30 -11.07
C THR A 83 -14.54 -15.45 -9.85
N GLN A 84 -15.61 -15.79 -9.15
CA GLN A 84 -16.02 -15.12 -7.92
C GLN A 84 -14.97 -15.27 -6.82
N ALA A 85 -14.41 -16.47 -6.65
CA ALA A 85 -13.34 -16.73 -5.69
C ALA A 85 -12.04 -15.96 -6.04
N GLU A 86 -11.69 -15.93 -7.33
CA GLU A 86 -10.54 -15.17 -7.83
C GLU A 86 -10.73 -13.65 -7.60
N MET A 87 -11.91 -13.12 -7.89
CA MET A 87 -12.25 -11.71 -7.62
C MET A 87 -12.13 -11.37 -6.13
N GLN A 88 -12.64 -12.22 -5.24
CA GLN A 88 -12.50 -12.02 -3.79
C GLN A 88 -11.04 -12.03 -3.35
N ASN A 89 -10.23 -12.96 -3.87
CA ASN A 89 -8.83 -13.05 -3.57
C ASN A 89 -8.06 -11.82 -4.09
N LEU A 90 -8.37 -11.37 -5.32
CA LEU A 90 -7.78 -10.18 -5.91
C LEU A 90 -8.12 -8.92 -5.09
N ARG A 91 -9.38 -8.79 -4.68
CA ARG A 91 -9.83 -7.67 -3.83
C ARG A 91 -9.07 -7.63 -2.51
N ARG A 92 -8.99 -8.77 -1.80
CA ARG A 92 -8.24 -8.86 -0.54
C ARG A 92 -6.75 -8.55 -0.72
N ARG A 93 -6.18 -8.95 -1.86
CA ARG A 93 -4.79 -8.63 -2.19
C ARG A 93 -4.61 -7.15 -2.45
N ALA A 94 -5.49 -6.54 -3.27
CA ALA A 94 -5.46 -5.13 -3.56
C ALA A 94 -5.60 -4.27 -2.30
N GLU A 95 -6.52 -4.60 -1.39
CA GLU A 95 -6.68 -3.93 -0.10
C GLU A 95 -5.39 -3.95 0.73
N ARG A 96 -4.72 -5.12 0.81
CA ARG A 96 -3.43 -5.24 1.51
C ARG A 96 -2.31 -4.47 0.84
N ASP A 97 -2.29 -4.44 -0.49
CA ASP A 97 -1.25 -3.74 -1.24
C ASP A 97 -1.42 -2.21 -1.10
N VAL A 98 -2.66 -1.71 -1.10
CA VAL A 98 -2.97 -0.31 -0.79
C VAL A 98 -2.57 0.04 0.64
N GLU A 99 -2.91 -0.80 1.62
CA GLU A 99 -2.51 -0.58 3.02
C GLU A 99 -0.98 -0.53 3.17
N LYS A 100 -0.26 -1.46 2.53
CA LYS A 100 1.21 -1.45 2.52
C LYS A 100 1.78 -0.21 1.84
N ALA A 101 1.18 0.21 0.72
CA ALA A 101 1.61 1.41 0.02
C ALA A 101 1.45 2.66 0.90
N HIS A 102 0.34 2.77 1.64
CA HIS A 102 0.15 3.86 2.59
C HIS A 102 1.14 3.83 3.76
N LYS A 103 1.38 2.66 4.34
CA LYS A 103 2.29 2.52 5.50
C LYS A 103 3.76 2.69 5.15
N PHE A 104 4.18 2.22 3.97
CA PHE A 104 5.60 2.12 3.62
C PHE A 104 5.99 2.91 2.35
N GLY A 105 5.08 3.69 1.77
CA GLY A 105 5.37 4.48 0.56
C GLY A 105 6.51 5.49 0.75
N LEU A 106 6.71 5.97 1.98
CA LEU A 106 7.77 6.91 2.34
C LEU A 106 9.11 6.25 2.66
N GLU A 107 9.19 4.92 2.70
CA GLU A 107 10.41 4.18 3.08
C GLU A 107 11.64 4.63 2.29
N LYS A 108 11.51 4.76 0.97
CA LYS A 108 12.61 5.17 0.09
C LYS A 108 13.07 6.61 0.34
N LEU A 109 12.14 7.52 0.59
CA LEU A 109 12.44 8.92 0.90
C LEU A 109 13.15 9.02 2.24
N ILE A 110 12.62 8.36 3.27
CA ILE A 110 13.20 8.37 4.61
C ILE A 110 14.61 7.80 4.57
N ASN A 111 14.83 6.64 3.93
CA ASN A 111 16.17 6.06 3.78
C ASN A 111 17.15 7.02 3.11
N GLY A 112 16.71 7.83 2.14
CA GLY A 112 17.54 8.89 1.54
C GLY A 112 17.80 10.07 2.47
N LEU A 113 16.95 10.30 3.47
CA LEU A 113 17.09 11.39 4.44
C LEU A 113 17.97 11.02 5.64
N LEU A 114 18.07 9.72 6.00
CA LEU A 114 18.85 9.27 7.14
C LEU A 114 20.33 9.78 7.13
N PRO A 115 21.05 9.77 6.00
CA PRO A 115 22.41 10.35 5.97
C PRO A 115 22.49 11.83 6.33
N VAL A 116 21.42 12.60 6.08
CA VAL A 116 21.36 14.01 6.47
C VAL A 116 21.28 14.15 7.98
N LEU A 117 20.47 13.30 8.63
CA LEU A 117 20.37 13.25 10.09
C LEU A 117 21.71 12.82 10.73
N ASP A 118 22.38 11.81 10.13
CA ASP A 118 23.70 11.38 10.57
C ASP A 118 24.75 12.52 10.47
N ASN A 119 24.64 13.37 9.45
CA ASN A 119 25.50 14.52 9.29
C ASN A 119 25.25 15.58 10.37
N PHE A 120 24.01 15.77 10.83
CA PHE A 120 23.74 16.64 11.99
C PHE A 120 24.37 16.07 13.26
N ASP A 121 24.20 14.77 13.53
CA ASP A 121 24.82 14.13 14.69
C ASP A 121 26.36 14.26 14.63
N ARG A 122 26.95 14.07 13.45
CA ARG A 122 28.40 14.23 13.26
C ARG A 122 28.85 15.66 13.42
N ALA A 123 28.06 16.65 12.95
CA ALA A 123 28.38 18.06 13.09
C ALA A 123 28.39 18.49 14.58
N ILE A 124 27.40 18.02 15.35
CA ILE A 124 27.32 18.27 16.79
C ILE A 124 28.50 17.61 17.50
N ALA A 125 28.81 16.35 17.20
CA ALA A 125 29.93 15.62 17.81
C ALA A 125 31.33 16.18 17.41
N ALA A 126 31.42 16.91 16.31
CA ALA A 126 32.67 17.50 15.85
C ALA A 126 33.09 18.78 16.62
N VAL A 127 32.15 19.36 17.40
CA VAL A 127 32.45 20.54 18.21
C VAL A 127 33.23 20.12 19.48
N PRO A 128 34.48 20.57 19.70
CA PRO A 128 35.21 20.27 20.90
C PRO A 128 34.52 20.87 22.14
N GLU A 129 34.48 20.13 23.27
CA GLU A 129 33.90 20.64 24.51
C GLU A 129 34.44 22.04 24.92
N ALA A 130 35.71 22.27 24.70
CA ALA A 130 36.37 23.58 24.99
C ALA A 130 35.82 24.72 24.16
N ALA A 131 35.24 24.45 22.98
CA ALA A 131 34.68 25.45 22.08
C ALA A 131 33.14 25.53 22.18
N ALA A 132 32.51 24.63 22.89
CA ALA A 132 31.05 24.58 23.00
C ALA A 132 30.45 25.82 23.67
N ASP A 133 31.18 26.46 24.57
CA ASP A 133 30.79 27.69 25.28
C ASP A 133 31.24 28.99 24.61
N ASP A 134 31.92 28.92 23.46
CA ASP A 134 32.33 30.09 22.68
C ASP A 134 31.11 30.91 22.25
N GLU A 135 31.18 32.23 22.38
CA GLU A 135 30.06 33.16 22.10
C GLU A 135 29.55 33.07 20.65
N VAL A 136 30.36 32.62 19.72
CA VAL A 136 30.01 32.43 18.30
C VAL A 136 29.57 30.99 18.01
N VAL A 137 30.21 30.00 18.62
CA VAL A 137 29.96 28.57 18.35
C VAL A 137 28.69 28.10 19.01
N LYS A 138 28.40 28.54 20.23
CA LYS A 138 27.21 28.14 21.01
C LYS A 138 25.88 28.39 20.29
N PRO A 139 25.59 29.60 19.76
CA PRO A 139 24.32 29.81 19.02
C PRO A 139 24.21 28.98 17.75
N LEU A 140 25.35 28.70 17.08
CA LEU A 140 25.35 27.82 15.90
C LEU A 140 25.04 26.39 16.27
N LEU A 141 25.64 25.88 17.35
CA LEU A 141 25.42 24.54 17.86
C LEU A 141 23.93 24.37 18.27
N GLU A 142 23.40 25.31 19.04
CA GLU A 142 21.97 25.32 19.42
C GLU A 142 21.04 25.32 18.19
N GLY A 143 21.39 26.07 17.14
CA GLY A 143 20.64 26.10 15.88
C GLY A 143 20.66 24.76 15.15
N VAL A 144 21.80 24.07 15.11
CA VAL A 144 21.92 22.74 14.50
C VAL A 144 21.15 21.69 15.30
N GLU A 145 21.26 21.70 16.63
CA GLU A 145 20.51 20.82 17.52
C GLU A 145 19.00 21.02 17.38
N LEU A 146 18.52 22.25 17.33
CA LEU A 146 17.12 22.57 17.14
C LEU A 146 16.62 22.08 15.77
N THR A 147 17.44 22.28 14.72
CA THR A 147 17.10 21.79 13.36
C THR A 147 16.98 20.26 13.35
N ARG A 148 17.94 19.57 13.97
CA ARG A 148 17.90 18.11 14.11
C ARG A 148 16.66 17.65 14.87
N LYS A 149 16.37 18.27 16.01
CA LYS A 149 15.19 17.97 16.83
C LYS A 149 13.91 18.16 16.03
N THR A 150 13.78 19.27 15.32
CA THR A 150 12.62 19.55 14.47
C THR A 150 12.45 18.48 13.38
N ALA A 151 13.55 18.07 12.74
CA ALA A 151 13.51 17.01 11.71
C ALA A 151 13.06 15.68 12.31
N LEU A 152 13.54 15.30 13.49
CA LEU A 152 13.10 14.08 14.19
C LEU A 152 11.62 14.16 14.63
N ASP A 153 11.17 15.32 15.10
CA ASP A 153 9.76 15.51 15.48
C ASP A 153 8.83 15.40 14.25
N VAL A 154 9.23 15.92 13.10
CA VAL A 154 8.51 15.72 11.84
C VAL A 154 8.47 14.24 11.48
N LEU A 155 9.59 13.52 11.54
CA LEU A 155 9.63 12.08 11.23
C LEU A 155 8.73 11.25 12.14
N LYS A 156 8.61 11.60 13.42
CA LYS A 156 7.69 10.96 14.36
C LYS A 156 6.21 11.08 13.91
N THR A 157 5.82 12.19 13.27
CA THR A 157 4.45 12.33 12.74
C THR A 157 4.13 11.32 11.64
N PHE A 158 5.17 10.81 10.97
CA PHE A 158 5.08 9.74 9.96
C PHE A 158 5.34 8.35 10.53
N SER A 159 5.27 8.18 11.86
CA SER A 159 5.52 6.91 12.56
C SER A 159 6.92 6.34 12.32
N VAL A 160 7.90 7.23 12.21
CA VAL A 160 9.32 6.88 12.23
C VAL A 160 9.83 6.98 13.66
N GLU A 161 10.40 5.90 14.16
CA GLU A 161 10.98 5.84 15.50
C GLU A 161 12.50 5.69 15.42
N VAL A 162 13.20 6.36 16.35
CA VAL A 162 14.66 6.28 16.47
C VAL A 162 15.01 5.14 17.40
N LEU A 163 15.98 4.31 16.99
CA LEU A 163 16.58 3.27 17.82
C LEU A 163 17.94 3.75 18.33
N GLU A 164 18.01 4.02 19.62
CA GLU A 164 19.21 4.44 20.34
C GLU A 164 19.38 3.55 21.59
N PRO A 165 19.78 2.28 21.41
CA PRO A 165 19.75 1.26 22.44
C PRO A 165 20.94 1.33 23.43
N TYR A 166 21.38 2.54 23.80
CA TYR A 166 22.47 2.69 24.77
C TYR A 166 22.11 2.08 26.13
N GLY A 167 22.95 1.17 26.63
CA GLY A 167 22.72 0.46 27.89
C GLY A 167 21.72 -0.69 27.81
N GLU A 168 21.11 -0.94 26.66
CA GLU A 168 20.17 -2.03 26.45
C GLU A 168 20.87 -3.34 26.05
N PRO A 169 20.23 -4.51 26.24
CA PRO A 169 20.75 -5.77 25.73
C PRO A 169 20.78 -5.76 24.20
N PHE A 170 21.81 -6.36 23.63
CA PHE A 170 21.94 -6.47 22.17
C PHE A 170 20.82 -7.33 21.57
N ASN A 171 20.10 -6.78 20.58
CA ASN A 171 19.07 -7.48 19.81
C ASN A 171 19.47 -7.54 18.33
N PRO A 172 19.77 -8.74 17.78
CA PRO A 172 20.18 -8.88 16.38
C PRO A 172 19.13 -8.43 15.34
N GLU A 173 17.86 -8.34 15.72
CA GLU A 173 16.78 -7.89 14.81
C GLU A 173 16.84 -6.39 14.52
N PHE A 174 17.32 -5.59 15.47
CA PHE A 174 17.34 -4.12 15.40
C PHE A 174 18.74 -3.52 15.46
N HIS A 175 19.73 -4.27 15.92
CA HIS A 175 21.09 -3.78 16.17
C HIS A 175 22.11 -4.53 15.32
N GLN A 176 23.10 -3.81 14.85
CA GLN A 176 24.27 -4.35 14.14
C GLN A 176 25.52 -4.10 14.99
N ALA A 177 26.05 -5.16 15.58
CA ALA A 177 27.31 -5.07 16.31
C ALA A 177 28.48 -4.87 15.37
N MET A 178 29.23 -3.76 15.56
CA MET A 178 30.43 -3.45 14.77
C MET A 178 31.70 -3.93 15.48
N THR A 179 31.74 -3.79 16.79
CA THR A 179 32.90 -4.13 17.61
C THR A 179 32.47 -4.62 18.99
N MET A 180 33.27 -5.52 19.58
CA MET A 180 33.11 -5.97 20.94
C MET A 180 34.31 -5.45 21.75
N VAL A 181 34.04 -4.75 22.85
CA VAL A 181 35.05 -4.16 23.71
C VAL A 181 34.86 -4.72 25.12
N PRO A 182 35.94 -5.17 25.79
CA PRO A 182 35.86 -5.56 27.18
C PRO A 182 35.50 -4.33 28.03
N SER A 183 34.48 -4.45 28.84
CA SER A 183 34.01 -3.40 29.74
C SER A 183 33.78 -3.95 31.13
N PRO A 184 34.47 -3.44 32.15
CA PRO A 184 34.32 -3.91 33.52
C PRO A 184 33.02 -3.43 34.18
N THR A 185 32.36 -2.41 33.60
CA THR A 185 31.18 -1.75 34.16
C THR A 185 29.87 -2.13 33.47
N ALA A 186 29.93 -2.66 32.26
CA ALA A 186 28.73 -2.99 31.48
C ALA A 186 28.42 -4.49 31.54
N GLU A 187 27.15 -4.84 31.54
CA GLU A 187 26.78 -6.25 31.48
C GLU A 187 27.24 -6.89 30.16
N PRO A 188 27.71 -8.14 30.20
CA PRO A 188 28.10 -8.82 28.95
C PRO A 188 26.95 -8.84 27.96
N ASN A 189 27.28 -8.59 26.69
CA ASN A 189 26.28 -8.52 25.58
C ASN A 189 25.33 -7.32 25.64
N SER A 190 25.62 -6.26 26.44
CA SER A 190 24.90 -5.00 26.41
C SER A 190 25.57 -4.01 25.44
N VAL A 191 24.79 -3.06 24.95
CA VAL A 191 25.26 -1.97 24.10
C VAL A 191 25.95 -0.91 24.95
N ILE A 192 27.23 -0.66 24.70
CA ILE A 192 28.04 0.34 25.42
C ILE A 192 28.18 1.64 24.65
N ASP A 193 28.00 1.62 23.34
CA ASP A 193 28.03 2.83 22.51
C ASP A 193 27.19 2.64 21.24
N VAL A 194 26.66 3.75 20.72
CA VAL A 194 25.86 3.79 19.48
C VAL A 194 26.58 4.65 18.46
N LEU A 195 27.29 3.99 17.55
CA LEU A 195 28.02 4.68 16.48
C LEU A 195 27.11 5.32 15.45
N GLN A 196 25.94 4.71 15.19
CA GLN A 196 24.96 5.20 14.26
C GLN A 196 23.57 4.76 14.71
N LYS A 197 22.65 5.73 14.80
CA LYS A 197 21.27 5.48 15.23
C LYS A 197 20.52 4.64 14.21
N GLY A 198 19.70 3.70 14.69
CA GLY A 198 18.77 2.95 13.87
C GLY A 198 17.44 3.69 13.71
N TYR A 199 16.64 3.22 12.76
CA TYR A 199 15.30 3.79 12.50
C TYR A 199 14.32 2.70 12.10
N THR A 200 13.07 2.84 12.58
CA THR A 200 11.94 2.02 12.15
C THR A 200 10.84 2.88 11.54
N LEU A 201 10.03 2.30 10.66
CA LEU A 201 8.84 2.93 10.07
C LEU A 201 7.65 2.00 10.28
N ASN A 202 6.65 2.46 11.01
CA ASN A 202 5.49 1.64 11.36
C ASN A 202 5.87 0.26 11.94
N GLY A 203 6.90 0.19 12.79
CA GLY A 203 7.41 -1.03 13.40
C GLY A 203 8.29 -1.90 12.49
N ARG A 204 8.51 -1.51 11.23
CA ARG A 204 9.44 -2.19 10.32
C ARG A 204 10.81 -1.54 10.35
N LEU A 205 11.85 -2.34 10.46
CA LEU A 205 13.23 -1.86 10.44
C LEU A 205 13.57 -1.22 9.08
N LEU A 206 14.00 0.05 9.09
CA LEU A 206 14.57 0.76 7.94
C LEU A 206 16.10 0.61 7.93
N ARG A 207 16.73 0.81 9.10
CA ARG A 207 18.16 0.71 9.29
C ARG A 207 18.45 0.26 10.72
N ALA A 208 19.29 -0.77 10.88
CA ALA A 208 19.75 -1.21 12.19
C ALA A 208 20.64 -0.15 12.84
N ALA A 209 20.60 -0.05 14.17
CA ALA A 209 21.55 0.75 14.92
C ALA A 209 22.92 0.08 14.89
N MET A 210 23.97 0.82 14.50
CA MET A 210 25.34 0.34 14.56
C MET A 210 25.88 0.56 15.98
N VAL A 211 26.19 -0.52 16.66
CA VAL A 211 26.51 -0.48 18.10
C VAL A 211 27.84 -1.16 18.42
N VAL A 212 28.42 -0.75 19.55
CA VAL A 212 29.53 -1.42 20.22
C VAL A 212 28.95 -2.18 21.40
N ILE A 213 29.29 -3.45 21.55
CA ILE A 213 28.79 -4.30 22.63
C ILE A 213 29.88 -4.66 23.63
N ALA A 214 29.48 -4.85 24.87
CA ALA A 214 30.34 -5.30 25.93
C ALA A 214 30.70 -6.80 25.75
N LYS A 215 32.01 -7.11 25.74
CA LYS A 215 32.50 -8.48 25.90
C LYS A 215 32.71 -8.78 27.39
N ALA A 216 32.37 -10.00 27.85
CA ALA A 216 32.76 -10.43 29.16
C ALA A 216 34.29 -10.39 29.26
N GLU A 217 34.84 -9.88 30.37
CA GLU A 217 36.25 -10.06 30.67
C GLU A 217 36.50 -11.56 30.87
N GLU A 218 37.38 -12.11 30.04
CA GLU A 218 37.92 -13.43 30.29
C GLU A 218 38.92 -13.26 31.45
N VAL A 219 38.52 -13.75 32.63
CA VAL A 219 39.39 -13.85 33.84
C VAL A 219 40.43 -14.92 33.65
#